data_875af2aa2e0444cd3fc29eff2f4f9a06
#
_entry.id   875af2aa2e0444cd3fc29eff2f4f9a06
#
_cell.length_a   1.000
_cell.length_b   1.000
_cell.length_c   1.000
_cell.angle_alpha   90.00
_cell.angle_beta   90.00
_cell.angle_gamma   90.00
#
_symmetry.space_group_name_H-M   'P 1'
#
loop_
_entity.id
_entity.type
_entity.pdbx_description
1 polymer ?
#
loop_
_entity_poly.entity_id
_entity_poly.type
_entity_poly.pdbx_seq_one_letter_code
_entity_poly.pdbx_strand_id
1 'polypeptide(L)' 'MVKQVKVSNFTEVKGIVSAAAKCYNDVGVHDMKGSIADAKSILGMMSLDFSHPVKIVCEDERDLNSVVNAIKQ' A
#
# COMPACT_ATOMS: atom_id res chain seq x y z
N MET A 1 6.49 10.46 3.98
CA MET A 1 7.19 9.29 4.50
C MET A 1 6.94 8.10 3.61
N VAL A 2 7.90 7.21 3.52
CA VAL A 2 7.86 6.09 2.59
C VAL A 2 8.37 4.84 3.30
N LYS A 3 7.70 3.72 3.08
CA LYS A 3 8.20 2.41 3.49
C LYS A 3 8.08 1.43 2.34
N GLN A 4 9.14 0.66 2.14
CA GLN A 4 9.17 -0.37 1.10
C GLN A 4 8.68 -1.68 1.69
N VAL A 5 7.76 -2.35 1.00
CA VAL A 5 7.20 -3.62 1.45
C VAL A 5 7.12 -4.60 0.29
N LYS A 6 7.19 -5.88 0.61
CA LYS A 6 6.96 -6.94 -0.37
C LYS A 6 5.53 -7.44 -0.19
N VAL A 7 4.76 -7.40 -1.27
CA VAL A 7 3.38 -7.90 -1.28
C VAL A 7 3.40 -9.23 -2.03
N SER A 8 2.98 -10.29 -1.38
CA SER A 8 3.17 -11.65 -1.89
C SER A 8 1.91 -12.29 -2.47
N ASN A 9 0.73 -11.75 -2.17
CA ASN A 9 -0.52 -12.36 -2.62
C ASN A 9 -1.66 -11.35 -2.55
N PHE A 10 -2.80 -11.73 -3.12
CA PHE A 10 -3.97 -10.86 -3.19
C PHE A 10 -4.55 -10.54 -1.82
N THR A 11 -4.45 -11.47 -0.88
CA THR A 11 -4.92 -11.23 0.49
C THR A 11 -4.19 -10.04 1.11
N GLU A 12 -2.89 -9.92 0.85
CA GLU A 12 -2.12 -8.79 1.34
C GLU A 12 -2.51 -7.49 0.64
N VAL A 13 -2.82 -7.55 -0.65
CA VAL A 13 -3.35 -6.36 -1.37
C VAL A 13 -4.63 -5.89 -0.70
N LYS A 14 -5.56 -6.80 -0.42
CA LYS A 14 -6.81 -6.44 0.26
C LYS A 14 -6.55 -5.90 1.67
N GLY A 15 -5.54 -6.43 2.36
CA GLY A 15 -5.15 -5.95 3.67
C GLY A 15 -4.70 -4.49 3.63
N ILE A 16 -3.91 -4.13 2.61
CA ILE A 16 -3.48 -2.76 2.42
C ILE A 16 -4.68 -1.85 2.19
N VAL A 17 -5.59 -2.25 1.30
CA VAL A 17 -6.77 -1.44 0.98
C VAL A 17 -7.64 -1.27 2.22
N SER A 18 -7.88 -2.34 2.96
CA SER A 18 -8.69 -2.29 4.17
C SER A 18 -8.09 -1.37 5.23
N ALA A 19 -6.78 -1.46 5.44
CA ALA A 19 -6.11 -0.60 6.41
C ALA A 19 -6.09 0.85 5.94
N ALA A 20 -5.83 1.09 4.65
CA ALA A 20 -5.81 2.44 4.10
C ALA A 20 -7.18 3.10 4.18
N ALA A 21 -8.25 2.33 4.03
CA ALA A 21 -9.61 2.85 4.13
C ALA A 21 -9.91 3.42 5.51
N LYS A 22 -9.22 2.96 6.54
CA LYS A 22 -9.38 3.46 7.91
C LYS A 22 -8.47 4.65 8.22
N CYS A 23 -7.55 4.95 7.31
CA CYS A 23 -6.62 6.06 7.51
C CYS A 23 -7.29 7.38 7.21
N TYR A 24 -6.89 8.40 7.96
CA TYR A 24 -7.37 9.75 7.78
C TYR A 24 -6.74 10.40 6.56
N ASN A 25 -5.46 10.13 6.34
CA ASN A 25 -4.68 10.73 5.26
C ASN A 25 -4.68 9.85 4.02
N ASP A 26 -4.33 10.45 2.88
CA ASP A 26 -4.15 9.70 1.65
C ASP A 26 -2.95 8.77 1.77
N VAL A 27 -3.08 7.58 1.20
CA VAL A 27 -2.02 6.60 1.16
C VAL A 27 -1.82 6.19 -0.29
N GLY A 28 -0.59 6.36 -0.78
CA GLY A 28 -0.24 5.97 -2.14
C GLY A 28 0.63 4.72 -2.14
N VAL A 29 0.58 3.99 -3.24
CA VAL A 29 1.46 2.84 -3.45
C VAL A 29 2.13 3.01 -4.80
N HIS A 30 3.46 2.97 -4.81
CA HIS A 30 4.27 3.14 -6.02
C HIS A 30 4.97 1.83 -6.31
N ASP A 31 4.81 1.32 -7.53
CA ASP A 31 5.56 0.12 -7.92
C ASP A 31 6.90 0.51 -8.56
N MET A 32 7.70 -0.48 -8.86
CA MET A 32 9.04 -0.27 -9.43
C MET A 32 9.01 0.20 -10.87
N LYS A 33 7.89 0.04 -11.55
CA LYS A 33 7.73 0.47 -12.93
C LYS A 33 7.25 1.91 -13.05
N GLY A 34 7.05 2.58 -11.93
CA GLY A 34 6.64 3.98 -11.92
C GLY A 34 5.13 4.19 -11.88
N SER A 35 4.35 3.12 -11.76
CA SER A 35 2.91 3.25 -11.59
C SER A 35 2.56 3.62 -10.16
N ILE A 36 1.54 4.43 -9.99
CA ILE A 36 1.09 4.93 -8.70
C ILE A 36 -0.40 4.64 -8.58
N ALA A 37 -0.80 4.13 -7.42
CA ALA A 37 -2.20 3.87 -7.12
C ALA A 37 -2.57 4.44 -5.77
N ASP A 38 -3.86 4.77 -5.62
CA ASP A 38 -4.43 5.11 -4.32
C ASP A 38 -4.66 3.81 -3.56
N ALA A 39 -4.05 3.69 -2.38
CA ALA A 39 -4.17 2.47 -1.59
C ALA A 39 -5.62 2.21 -1.14
N LYS A 40 -6.49 3.21 -1.20
CA LYS A 40 -7.91 3.05 -0.87
C LYS A 40 -8.73 2.48 -2.02
N SER A 41 -8.13 2.32 -3.21
CA SER A 41 -8.80 1.82 -4.40
C SER A 41 -8.31 0.43 -4.76
N ILE A 42 -9.17 -0.58 -4.58
CA ILE A 42 -8.78 -1.95 -4.92
C ILE A 42 -8.50 -2.08 -6.43
N LEU A 43 -9.28 -1.41 -7.27
CA LEU A 43 -9.06 -1.47 -8.71
C LEU A 43 -7.73 -0.84 -9.11
N GLY A 44 -7.39 0.30 -8.50
CA GLY A 44 -6.11 0.94 -8.74
C GLY A 44 -4.95 0.06 -8.29
N MET A 45 -5.08 -0.56 -7.12
CA MET A 45 -4.04 -1.43 -6.59
C MET A 45 -3.81 -2.65 -7.49
N MET A 46 -4.85 -3.17 -8.10
CA MET A 46 -4.73 -4.34 -8.97
C MET A 46 -3.99 -4.06 -10.26
N SER A 47 -3.78 -2.80 -10.62
CA SER A 47 -3.02 -2.44 -11.80
C SER A 47 -1.52 -2.37 -11.55
N LEU A 48 -1.08 -2.50 -10.29
CA LEU A 48 0.32 -2.38 -9.94
C LEU A 48 1.07 -3.70 -10.16
N ASP A 49 2.38 -3.58 -10.32
CA ASP A 49 3.27 -4.75 -10.43
C ASP A 49 3.81 -5.09 -9.04
N PHE A 50 3.36 -6.22 -8.50
CA PHE A 50 3.80 -6.70 -7.18
C PHE A 50 4.88 -7.77 -7.28
N SER A 51 5.45 -8.02 -8.45
CA SER A 51 6.56 -8.95 -8.59
C SER A 51 7.84 -8.41 -7.95
N HIS A 52 7.88 -7.10 -7.71
CA HIS A 52 8.97 -6.43 -6.99
C HIS A 52 8.39 -5.71 -5.78
N PRO A 53 9.22 -5.37 -4.78
CA PRO A 53 8.73 -4.57 -3.65
C PRO A 53 8.11 -3.26 -4.11
N VAL A 54 7.11 -2.79 -3.38
CA VAL A 54 6.45 -1.52 -3.65
C VAL A 54 6.71 -0.56 -2.49
N LYS A 55 6.53 0.74 -2.75
CA LYS A 55 6.68 1.77 -1.73
C LYS A 55 5.32 2.28 -1.33
N ILE A 56 5.05 2.25 -0.03
CA ILE A 56 3.85 2.83 0.54
C ILE A 56 4.20 4.23 0.99
N VAL A 57 3.47 5.22 0.52
CA VAL A 57 3.75 6.64 0.73
C VAL A 57 2.60 7.28 1.46
N CYS A 58 2.89 7.93 2.57
CA CYS A 58 1.90 8.64 3.37
C CYS A 58 2.61 9.75 4.14
N GLU A 59 1.98 10.91 4.28
CA GLU A 59 2.60 12.00 5.01
C GLU A 59 2.44 11.87 6.53
N ASP A 60 1.60 10.97 7.01
CA ASP A 60 1.39 10.72 8.43
C ASP A 60 2.00 9.38 8.82
N GLU A 61 2.89 9.40 9.80
CA GLU A 61 3.63 8.21 10.20
C GLU A 61 2.72 7.15 10.82
N ARG A 62 1.71 7.55 11.58
CA ARG A 62 0.78 6.58 12.18
C ARG A 62 0.00 5.83 11.12
N ASP A 63 -0.51 6.57 10.13
CA ASP A 63 -1.26 5.95 9.04
C ASP A 63 -0.36 5.05 8.21
N LEU A 64 0.87 5.49 7.94
CA LEU A 64 1.83 4.68 7.20
C LEU A 64 2.10 3.37 7.93
N ASN A 65 2.38 3.43 9.23
CA ASN A 65 2.66 2.24 10.02
C ASN A 65 1.45 1.32 10.11
N SER A 66 0.25 1.89 10.20
CA SER A 66 -0.99 1.11 10.23
C SER A 66 -1.13 0.26 8.97
N VAL A 67 -0.85 0.84 7.81
CA VAL A 67 -0.95 0.13 6.54
C VAL A 67 0.15 -0.93 6.42
N VAL A 68 1.37 -0.58 6.78
CA VAL A 68 2.50 -1.53 6.72
C VAL A 68 2.25 -2.70 7.65
N ASN A 69 1.73 -2.45 8.86
CA ASN A 69 1.46 -3.50 9.82
C ASN A 69 0.34 -4.45 9.38
N ALA A 70 -0.52 -4.00 8.48
CA ALA A 70 -1.62 -4.82 8.00
C ALA A 70 -1.15 -6.05 7.22
N ILE A 71 0.08 -6.02 6.69
CA ILE A 71 0.64 -7.13 5.92
C ILE A 71 1.86 -7.75 6.59
N LYS A 72 2.27 -7.25 7.74
CA LYS A 72 3.32 -7.88 8.54
C LYS A 72 2.71 -9.00 9.36
N GLN A 73 3.39 -10.10 9.37
CA GLN A 73 2.97 -11.27 10.15
C GLN A 73 3.82 -11.46 11.38
#